data_1414cd922bb97e0ef43282bd81d38558
#
_entry.id   1414cd922bb97e0ef43282bd81d38558
#
_cell.length_a   1.000
_cell.length_b   1.000
_cell.length_c   1.000
_cell.angle_alpha   90.00
_cell.angle_beta   90.00
_cell.angle_gamma   90.00
#
_symmetry.space_group_name_H-M   'P 1'
#
loop_
_entity.id
_entity.type
_entity.pdbx_description
1 polymer ?
#
loop_
_entity_poly.entity_id
_entity_poly.type
_entity_poly.pdbx_seq_one_letter_code
_entity_poly.pdbx_strand_id
1 'polypeptide(L)'
;MDTWTRIERGGFYPKAVQRALRRALGAAEPLATLCQVDTGFDRGSVFRHLTVASLTDRAIVQLHVDEMDGGSATIATAVHRVGDIAGYSTMEVYTDPENASGLSEMTIALDLKGARRLELEPARCDDPNCMADHGLTGTSCPDDMTFRISAAADGQDALDEAMVFVDHLAYLMGTRSE
;
A
#
# COMPACT_ATOMS: atom_id res chain seq x y z
N MET A 1 14.47 0.18 -8.51
CA MET A 1 15.00 -0.16 -7.15
C MET A 1 14.38 -1.46 -6.72
N ASP A 2 15.08 -2.30 -5.92
CA ASP A 2 14.45 -3.52 -5.41
C ASP A 2 13.45 -3.23 -4.27
N THR A 3 12.48 -4.14 -4.10
CA THR A 3 11.39 -4.03 -3.12
C THR A 3 11.87 -3.78 -1.69
N TRP A 4 12.95 -4.43 -1.28
CA TRP A 4 13.44 -4.37 0.10
C TRP A 4 14.09 -3.03 0.41
N THR A 5 14.87 -2.51 -0.53
CA THR A 5 15.46 -1.17 -0.45
C THR A 5 14.38 -0.09 -0.47
N ARG A 6 13.30 -0.28 -1.24
CA ARG A 6 12.16 0.65 -1.27
C ARG A 6 11.51 0.77 0.12
N ILE A 7 11.19 -0.36 0.75
CA ILE A 7 10.59 -0.39 2.09
C ILE A 7 11.54 0.24 3.13
N GLU A 8 12.85 -0.02 3.00
CA GLU A 8 13.83 0.54 3.92
C GLU A 8 13.92 2.06 3.81
N ARG A 9 13.92 2.59 2.59
CA ARG A 9 13.92 4.05 2.33
C ARG A 9 12.65 4.74 2.81
N GLY A 10 11.51 4.07 2.77
CA GLY A 10 10.26 4.58 3.33
C GLY A 10 10.34 4.86 4.83
N GLY A 11 11.31 4.25 5.53
CA GLY A 11 11.67 4.58 6.92
C GLY A 11 10.59 4.28 7.97
N PHE A 12 9.48 3.64 7.57
CA PHE A 12 8.33 3.39 8.43
C PHE A 12 8.28 1.92 8.84
N TYR A 13 8.84 1.62 10.02
CA TYR A 13 8.96 0.25 10.57
C TYR A 13 9.48 -0.81 9.59
N PRO A 14 10.58 -0.56 8.85
CA PRO A 14 10.96 -1.37 7.69
C PRO A 14 11.17 -2.84 8.03
N LYS A 15 11.74 -3.16 9.21
CA LYS A 15 11.95 -4.56 9.63
C LYS A 15 10.63 -5.33 9.79
N ALA A 16 9.62 -4.69 10.38
CA ALA A 16 8.31 -5.31 10.58
C ALA A 16 7.57 -5.48 9.25
N VAL A 17 7.59 -4.44 8.41
CA VAL A 17 6.99 -4.44 7.07
C VAL A 17 7.62 -5.49 6.18
N GLN A 18 8.95 -5.55 6.08
CA GLN A 18 9.66 -6.59 5.31
C GLN A 18 9.32 -8.00 5.80
N ARG A 19 9.22 -8.20 7.13
CA ARG A 19 8.85 -9.50 7.70
C ARG A 19 7.43 -9.91 7.31
N ALA A 20 6.48 -8.99 7.39
CA ALA A 20 5.09 -9.22 7.00
C ALA A 20 4.99 -9.54 5.50
N LEU A 21 5.65 -8.74 4.66
CA LEU A 21 5.66 -8.93 3.22
C LEU A 21 6.29 -10.28 2.83
N ARG A 22 7.46 -10.64 3.37
CA ARG A 22 8.10 -11.95 3.11
C ARG A 22 7.20 -13.11 3.47
N ARG A 23 6.47 -13.02 4.60
CA ARG A 23 5.51 -14.06 5.00
C ARG A 23 4.37 -14.20 4.00
N ALA A 24 3.85 -13.09 3.49
CA ALA A 24 2.74 -13.09 2.54
C ALA A 24 3.16 -13.56 1.14
N LEU A 25 4.36 -13.18 0.70
CA LEU A 25 4.92 -13.60 -0.58
C LEU A 25 5.28 -15.11 -0.61
N GLY A 26 5.68 -15.67 0.55
CA GLY A 26 6.20 -17.04 0.60
C GLY A 26 7.47 -17.18 -0.24
N ALA A 27 7.43 -18.00 -1.28
CA ALA A 27 8.54 -18.20 -2.22
C ALA A 27 8.43 -17.33 -3.50
N ALA A 28 7.39 -16.50 -3.61
CA ALA A 28 7.22 -15.65 -4.79
C ALA A 28 8.16 -14.43 -4.72
N GLU A 29 8.71 -14.05 -5.87
CA GLU A 29 9.52 -12.84 -6.01
C GLU A 29 8.67 -11.66 -6.49
N PRO A 30 8.82 -10.47 -5.89
CA PRO A 30 8.17 -9.27 -6.37
C PRO A 30 8.66 -8.86 -7.76
N LEU A 31 7.73 -8.59 -8.67
CA LEU A 31 8.01 -7.99 -9.98
C LEU A 31 8.13 -6.47 -9.86
N ALA A 32 7.26 -5.86 -9.06
CA ALA A 32 7.26 -4.44 -8.77
C ALA A 32 6.59 -4.17 -7.41
N THR A 33 6.95 -3.07 -6.75
CA THR A 33 6.40 -2.71 -5.45
C THR A 33 6.19 -1.20 -5.34
N LEU A 34 4.99 -0.80 -4.95
CA LEU A 34 4.65 0.57 -4.57
C LEU A 34 4.68 0.71 -3.06
N CYS A 35 5.19 1.83 -2.59
CA CYS A 35 5.15 2.23 -1.19
C CYS A 35 4.74 3.71 -1.12
N GLN A 36 3.69 4.00 -0.37
CA GLN A 36 3.24 5.36 -0.11
C GLN A 36 3.12 5.57 1.39
N VAL A 37 3.74 6.63 1.89
CA VAL A 37 3.64 7.04 3.29
C VAL A 37 2.79 8.30 3.34
N ASP A 38 1.67 8.22 4.03
CA ASP A 38 0.79 9.34 4.28
C ASP A 38 0.87 9.78 5.74
N THR A 39 0.62 11.06 5.98
CA THR A 39 0.58 11.63 7.32
C THR A 39 -0.79 12.21 7.56
N GLY A 40 -1.49 11.68 8.55
CA GLY A 40 -2.77 12.17 9.02
C GLY A 40 -2.61 13.00 10.29
N PHE A 41 -3.58 13.90 10.52
CA PHE A 41 -3.68 14.69 11.75
C PHE A 41 -5.05 14.38 12.38
N ASP A 42 -5.05 13.87 13.60
CA ASP A 42 -6.28 13.71 14.38
C ASP A 42 -6.06 14.22 15.81
N ARG A 43 -6.99 15.08 16.27
CA ARG A 43 -7.05 15.65 17.64
C ARG A 43 -5.72 16.17 18.18
N GLY A 44 -4.86 16.71 17.28
CA GLY A 44 -3.56 17.27 17.65
C GLY A 44 -2.41 16.26 17.69
N SER A 45 -2.66 15.02 17.33
CA SER A 45 -1.64 13.98 17.11
C SER A 45 -1.38 13.79 15.62
N VAL A 46 -0.13 13.49 15.29
CA VAL A 46 0.32 13.16 13.94
C VAL A 46 0.41 11.64 13.86
N PHE A 47 -0.29 11.06 12.92
CA PHE A 47 -0.22 9.63 12.64
C PHE A 47 0.38 9.41 11.26
N ARG A 48 1.23 8.42 11.16
CA ARG A 48 1.77 7.98 9.87
C ARG A 48 1.08 6.70 9.46
N HIS A 49 0.82 6.62 8.17
CA HIS A 49 0.22 5.48 7.52
C HIS A 49 1.09 5.08 6.34
N LEU A 50 1.39 3.78 6.21
CA LEU A 50 2.11 3.25 5.06
C LEU A 50 1.22 2.25 4.34
N THR A 51 1.06 2.45 3.05
CA THR A 51 0.47 1.47 2.14
C THR A 51 1.57 0.88 1.25
N VAL A 52 1.61 -0.45 1.18
CA VAL A 52 2.50 -1.19 0.28
C VAL A 52 1.66 -2.06 -0.65
N ALA A 53 1.93 -2.02 -1.94
CA ALA A 53 1.42 -2.99 -2.90
C ALA A 53 2.59 -3.68 -3.59
N SER A 54 2.73 -4.98 -3.43
CA SER A 54 3.78 -5.78 -4.06
C SER A 54 3.16 -6.77 -5.05
N LEU A 55 3.49 -6.61 -6.32
CA LEU A 55 2.99 -7.40 -7.44
C LEU A 55 3.92 -8.58 -7.70
N THR A 56 3.34 -9.76 -7.84
CA THR A 56 4.00 -10.98 -8.32
C THR A 56 3.33 -11.48 -9.61
N ASP A 57 3.81 -12.54 -10.19
CA ASP A 57 3.18 -13.20 -11.35
C ASP A 57 1.76 -13.73 -11.10
N ARG A 58 1.35 -13.85 -9.83
CA ARG A 58 0.09 -14.48 -9.43
C ARG A 58 -0.79 -13.65 -8.52
N ALA A 59 -0.21 -12.71 -7.77
CA ALA A 59 -0.92 -12.00 -6.71
C ALA A 59 -0.39 -10.58 -6.52
N ILE A 60 -1.24 -9.74 -5.96
CA ILE A 60 -0.85 -8.49 -5.29
C ILE A 60 -0.92 -8.73 -3.80
N VAL A 61 0.16 -8.46 -3.10
CA VAL A 61 0.21 -8.40 -1.64
C VAL A 61 0.06 -6.95 -1.21
N GLN A 62 -0.98 -6.67 -0.45
CA GLN A 62 -1.25 -5.36 0.14
C GLN A 62 -0.90 -5.38 1.61
N LEU A 63 -0.18 -4.35 2.07
CA LEU A 63 0.03 -4.08 3.48
C LEU A 63 -0.49 -2.68 3.81
N HIS A 64 -1.25 -2.57 4.89
CA HIS A 64 -1.55 -1.30 5.55
C HIS A 64 -0.89 -1.31 6.91
N VAL A 65 -0.13 -0.26 7.19
CA VAL A 65 0.61 -0.10 8.44
C VAL A 65 0.19 1.20 9.09
N ASP A 66 -0.44 1.09 10.23
CA ASP A 66 -0.92 2.24 10.99
C ASP A 66 -0.11 2.38 12.28
N GLU A 67 0.39 3.58 12.53
CA GLU A 67 1.01 3.94 13.80
C GLU A 67 -0.07 4.07 14.88
N MET A 68 0.20 3.48 16.03
CA MET A 68 -0.71 3.54 17.18
C MET A 68 -0.05 4.29 18.33
N ASP A 69 -0.86 4.73 19.28
CA ASP A 69 -0.38 5.33 20.53
C ASP A 69 0.63 4.41 21.24
N GLY A 70 1.61 5.04 21.90
CA GLY A 70 2.62 4.30 22.68
C GLY A 70 3.75 3.67 21.84
N GLY A 71 3.87 4.02 20.56
CA GLY A 71 4.96 3.56 19.69
C GLY A 71 4.77 2.14 19.15
N SER A 72 3.55 1.62 19.22
CA SER A 72 3.14 0.38 18.54
C SER A 72 2.60 0.67 17.14
N ALA A 73 2.44 -0.39 16.34
CA ALA A 73 1.84 -0.28 15.02
C ALA A 73 1.05 -1.55 14.68
N THR A 74 -0.03 -1.38 13.90
CA THR A 74 -0.71 -2.51 13.28
C THR A 74 -0.18 -2.72 11.86
N ILE A 75 -0.17 -3.96 11.40
CA ILE A 75 0.12 -4.33 10.02
C ILE A 75 -0.99 -5.26 9.54
N ALA A 76 -1.91 -4.72 8.75
CA ALA A 76 -2.91 -5.51 8.06
C ALA A 76 -2.31 -6.00 6.74
N THR A 77 -2.50 -7.28 6.43
CA THR A 77 -2.00 -7.91 5.21
C THR A 77 -3.15 -8.56 4.45
N ALA A 78 -3.30 -8.21 3.19
CA ALA A 78 -4.23 -8.86 2.26
C ALA A 78 -3.47 -9.40 1.04
N VAL A 79 -3.94 -10.52 0.50
CA VAL A 79 -3.37 -11.14 -0.69
C VAL A 79 -4.50 -11.34 -1.70
N HIS A 80 -4.39 -10.68 -2.83
CA HIS A 80 -5.36 -10.74 -3.93
C HIS A 80 -4.73 -11.45 -5.12
N ARG A 81 -5.43 -12.41 -5.69
CA ARG A 81 -4.95 -13.04 -6.93
C ARG A 81 -5.02 -12.03 -8.07
N VAL A 82 -4.06 -12.05 -8.98
CA VAL A 82 -4.12 -11.19 -10.17
C VAL A 82 -5.42 -11.43 -10.96
N GLY A 83 -5.97 -12.66 -10.94
CA GLY A 83 -7.27 -12.97 -11.55
C GLY A 83 -8.49 -12.36 -10.86
N ASP A 84 -8.36 -11.85 -9.65
CA ASP A 84 -9.42 -11.19 -8.89
C ASP A 84 -9.40 -9.66 -9.07
N ILE A 85 -8.43 -9.12 -9.81
CA ILE A 85 -8.38 -7.72 -10.20
C ILE A 85 -9.47 -7.51 -11.26
N ALA A 86 -10.48 -6.69 -10.94
CA ALA A 86 -11.56 -6.37 -11.86
C ALA A 86 -11.12 -5.35 -12.92
N GLY A 87 -10.20 -4.46 -12.54
CA GLY A 87 -9.64 -3.45 -13.41
C GLY A 87 -8.64 -2.57 -12.69
N TYR A 88 -8.00 -1.70 -13.45
CA TYR A 88 -7.22 -0.60 -12.91
C TYR A 88 -7.44 0.65 -13.77
N SER A 89 -7.18 1.80 -13.20
CA SER A 89 -7.11 3.06 -13.91
C SER A 89 -5.86 3.83 -13.53
N THR A 90 -5.34 4.60 -14.47
CA THR A 90 -4.25 5.53 -14.24
C THR A 90 -4.65 6.94 -14.62
N MET A 91 -4.14 7.91 -13.89
CA MET A 91 -4.18 9.32 -14.26
C MET A 91 -2.73 9.83 -14.22
N GLU A 92 -2.29 10.39 -15.33
CA GLU A 92 -0.93 10.85 -15.52
C GLU A 92 -0.93 12.38 -15.74
N VAL A 93 0.01 13.07 -15.11
CA VAL A 93 0.18 14.52 -15.25
C VAL A 93 1.51 14.79 -15.93
N TYR A 94 1.46 15.38 -17.13
CA TYR A 94 2.63 15.76 -17.90
C TYR A 94 2.83 17.27 -17.87
N THR A 95 4.07 17.72 -17.72
CA THR A 95 4.44 19.14 -17.85
C THR A 95 4.67 19.55 -19.30
N ASP A 96 4.94 18.58 -20.18
CA ASP A 96 5.08 18.77 -21.64
C ASP A 96 4.33 17.64 -22.39
N PRO A 97 2.99 17.71 -22.45
CA PRO A 97 2.19 16.65 -23.06
C PRO A 97 2.36 16.53 -24.59
N GLU A 98 2.72 17.62 -25.28
CA GLU A 98 2.91 17.61 -26.72
C GLU A 98 4.09 16.71 -27.12
N ASN A 99 5.13 16.63 -26.29
CA ASN A 99 6.30 15.79 -26.53
C ASN A 99 6.26 14.47 -25.71
N ALA A 100 5.13 14.18 -25.05
CA ALA A 100 4.97 13.04 -24.13
C ALA A 100 6.11 12.95 -23.09
N SER A 101 6.53 14.13 -22.58
CA SER A 101 7.65 14.23 -21.64
C SER A 101 7.27 15.00 -20.39
N GLY A 102 8.11 14.87 -19.36
CA GLY A 102 7.87 15.55 -18.08
C GLY A 102 6.71 14.95 -17.28
N LEU A 103 6.56 13.62 -17.25
CA LEU A 103 5.66 12.97 -16.31
C LEU A 103 6.03 13.41 -14.91
N SER A 104 5.12 14.07 -14.21
CA SER A 104 5.34 14.67 -12.90
C SER A 104 4.54 14.02 -11.78
N GLU A 105 3.41 13.38 -12.12
CA GLU A 105 2.55 12.70 -11.17
C GLU A 105 1.82 11.54 -11.85
N MET A 106 1.59 10.46 -11.11
CA MET A 106 0.76 9.32 -11.49
C MET A 106 -0.16 8.93 -10.33
N THR A 107 -1.45 8.81 -10.61
CA THR A 107 -2.40 8.16 -9.73
C THR A 107 -2.76 6.80 -10.31
N ILE A 108 -2.71 5.76 -9.49
CA ILE A 108 -3.06 4.37 -9.85
C ILE A 108 -4.19 3.95 -8.92
N ALA A 109 -5.32 3.55 -9.47
CA ALA A 109 -6.42 2.95 -8.70
C ALA A 109 -6.67 1.52 -9.18
N LEU A 110 -6.73 0.59 -8.24
CA LEU A 110 -6.95 -0.84 -8.47
C LEU A 110 -8.32 -1.23 -7.93
N ASP A 111 -9.16 -1.80 -8.79
CA ASP A 111 -10.43 -2.43 -8.40
C ASP A 111 -10.16 -3.89 -8.04
N LEU A 112 -10.11 -4.17 -6.75
CA LEU A 112 -9.86 -5.50 -6.19
C LEU A 112 -11.16 -6.10 -5.67
N LYS A 113 -11.66 -7.13 -6.33
CA LYS A 113 -12.90 -7.82 -5.92
C LYS A 113 -12.83 -8.27 -4.47
N GLY A 114 -13.72 -7.74 -3.63
CA GLY A 114 -13.84 -8.13 -2.23
C GLY A 114 -12.71 -7.62 -1.34
N ALA A 115 -11.92 -6.66 -1.80
CA ALA A 115 -10.93 -6.01 -0.96
C ALA A 115 -11.60 -5.34 0.23
N ARG A 116 -11.04 -5.52 1.41
CA ARG A 116 -11.52 -4.94 2.66
C ARG A 116 -10.35 -4.48 3.51
N ARG A 117 -10.47 -3.27 4.00
CA ARG A 117 -9.55 -2.71 5.00
C ARG A 117 -10.07 -3.07 6.39
N LEU A 118 -9.16 -3.51 7.24
CA LEU A 118 -9.41 -3.76 8.65
C LEU A 118 -8.74 -2.65 9.47
N GLU A 119 -9.56 -1.85 10.14
CA GLU A 119 -9.10 -0.80 11.06
C GLU A 119 -9.30 -1.30 12.47
N LEU A 120 -8.21 -1.38 13.24
CA LEU A 120 -8.21 -1.88 14.61
C LEU A 120 -7.75 -0.80 15.56
N GLU A 121 -8.45 -0.73 16.70
CA GLU A 121 -8.10 0.15 17.82
C GLU A 121 -8.16 -0.62 19.14
N PRO A 122 -7.42 -0.22 20.18
CA PRO A 122 -7.51 -0.82 21.48
C PRO A 122 -8.94 -0.71 22.04
N ALA A 123 -9.55 -1.85 22.35
CA ALA A 123 -10.86 -1.86 23.00
C ALA A 123 -10.74 -1.31 24.43
N ARG A 124 -11.74 -0.54 24.85
CA ARG A 124 -11.79 0.07 26.18
C ARG A 124 -13.19 -0.14 26.79
N CYS A 125 -13.28 -0.29 28.08
CA CYS A 125 -14.54 -0.24 28.80
C CYS A 125 -14.73 1.14 29.48
N ASP A 126 -15.93 1.36 30.01
CA ASP A 126 -16.29 2.63 30.65
C ASP A 126 -15.64 2.82 32.03
N ASP A 127 -15.00 1.79 32.60
CA ASP A 127 -14.31 1.89 33.88
C ASP A 127 -12.90 2.49 33.71
N PRO A 128 -12.64 3.73 34.17
CA PRO A 128 -11.36 4.39 34.04
C PRO A 128 -10.22 3.72 34.81
N ASN A 129 -10.53 2.85 35.78
CA ASN A 129 -9.55 2.12 36.57
C ASN A 129 -9.39 0.65 36.11
N CYS A 130 -9.98 0.29 35.01
CA CYS A 130 -9.89 -1.07 34.49
C CYS A 130 -8.45 -1.39 34.05
N MET A 131 -7.90 -2.46 34.62
CA MET A 131 -6.58 -3.00 34.30
C MET A 131 -6.65 -4.24 33.41
N ALA A 132 -7.85 -4.60 32.95
CA ALA A 132 -8.00 -5.75 32.04
C ALA A 132 -7.54 -5.43 30.63
N ASP A 133 -6.93 -6.41 29.97
CA ASP A 133 -6.70 -6.36 28.53
C ASP A 133 -8.02 -6.66 27.81
N HIS A 134 -8.55 -5.65 27.12
CA HIS A 134 -9.78 -5.77 26.34
C HIS A 134 -9.51 -6.18 24.87
N GLY A 135 -8.23 -6.38 24.51
CA GLY A 135 -7.86 -6.70 23.14
C GLY A 135 -8.08 -5.53 22.17
N LEU A 136 -8.48 -5.85 20.95
CA LEU A 136 -8.72 -4.89 19.89
C LEU A 136 -10.19 -4.95 19.44
N THR A 137 -10.75 -3.81 19.13
CA THR A 137 -12.01 -3.67 18.39
C THR A 137 -11.74 -3.01 17.06
N GLY A 138 -12.65 -3.18 16.10
CA GLY A 138 -12.44 -2.52 14.82
C GLY A 138 -13.52 -2.77 13.79
N THR A 139 -13.39 -2.12 12.68
CA THR A 139 -14.29 -2.17 11.53
C THR A 139 -13.60 -2.74 10.31
N SER A 140 -14.38 -3.42 9.47
CA SER A 140 -13.94 -3.88 8.17
C SER A 140 -14.76 -3.17 7.09
N CYS A 141 -14.10 -2.31 6.31
CA CYS A 141 -14.71 -1.51 5.24
C CYS A 141 -14.27 -2.03 3.87
N PRO A 142 -15.08 -1.87 2.80
CA PRO A 142 -14.58 -2.00 1.44
C PRO A 142 -13.36 -1.10 1.24
N ASP A 143 -12.37 -1.58 0.52
CA ASP A 143 -11.11 -0.88 0.30
C ASP A 143 -10.76 -0.85 -1.19
N ASP A 144 -10.59 0.35 -1.71
CA ASP A 144 -10.06 0.58 -3.05
C ASP A 144 -8.59 0.97 -2.90
N MET A 145 -7.71 0.20 -3.52
CA MET A 145 -6.29 0.48 -3.45
C MET A 145 -5.93 1.61 -4.42
N THR A 146 -5.59 2.77 -3.86
CA THR A 146 -5.21 3.95 -4.65
C THR A 146 -3.84 4.45 -4.19
N PHE A 147 -2.96 4.71 -5.16
CA PHE A 147 -1.65 5.33 -4.97
C PHE A 147 -1.60 6.63 -5.77
N ARG A 148 -1.10 7.69 -5.14
CA ARG A 148 -0.79 8.95 -5.80
C ARG A 148 0.70 9.24 -5.59
N ILE A 149 1.46 9.18 -6.65
CA ILE A 149 2.91 9.29 -6.62
C ILE A 149 3.33 10.48 -7.47
N SER A 150 4.13 11.37 -6.89
CA SER A 150 4.64 12.54 -7.60
C SER A 150 6.16 12.64 -7.48
N ALA A 151 6.81 13.09 -8.56
CA ALA A 151 8.25 13.32 -8.55
C ALA A 151 8.67 14.35 -7.50
N ALA A 152 7.80 15.33 -7.20
CA ALA A 152 8.09 16.39 -6.24
C ALA A 152 8.06 15.93 -4.79
N ALA A 153 7.11 15.04 -4.41
CA ALA A 153 6.97 14.55 -3.05
C ALA A 153 7.76 13.26 -2.80
N ASP A 154 7.72 12.33 -3.75
CA ASP A 154 8.20 10.95 -3.58
C ASP A 154 9.53 10.69 -4.31
N GLY A 155 9.94 11.63 -5.18
CA GLY A 155 11.12 11.53 -6.03
C GLY A 155 10.86 10.83 -7.36
N GLN A 156 11.72 11.10 -8.35
CA GLN A 156 11.60 10.53 -9.70
C GLN A 156 11.68 9.00 -9.68
N ASP A 157 12.55 8.43 -8.87
CA ASP A 157 12.67 6.96 -8.74
C ASP A 157 11.34 6.30 -8.35
N ALA A 158 10.52 6.97 -7.51
CA ALA A 158 9.21 6.44 -7.10
C ALA A 158 8.22 6.46 -8.27
N LEU A 159 8.25 7.53 -9.06
CA LEU A 159 7.40 7.67 -10.23
C LEU A 159 7.78 6.67 -11.32
N ASP A 160 9.08 6.46 -11.56
CA ASP A 160 9.58 5.47 -12.53
C ASP A 160 9.16 4.04 -12.12
N GLU A 161 9.17 3.74 -10.83
CA GLU A 161 8.69 2.44 -10.32
C GLU A 161 7.17 2.29 -10.42
N ALA A 162 6.41 3.39 -10.29
CA ALA A 162 4.97 3.38 -10.52
C ALA A 162 4.65 3.00 -11.97
N MET A 163 5.41 3.52 -12.94
CA MET A 163 5.29 3.12 -14.34
C MET A 163 5.59 1.64 -14.52
N VAL A 164 6.71 1.15 -13.96
CA VAL A 164 7.08 -0.28 -14.04
C VAL A 164 5.99 -1.17 -13.42
N PHE A 165 5.38 -0.73 -12.31
CA PHE A 165 4.28 -1.46 -11.68
C PHE A 165 3.07 -1.57 -12.62
N VAL A 166 2.68 -0.47 -13.27
CA VAL A 166 1.56 -0.44 -14.22
C VAL A 166 1.86 -1.31 -15.44
N ASP A 167 3.08 -1.27 -15.98
CA ASP A 167 3.49 -2.09 -17.12
C ASP A 167 3.38 -3.58 -16.82
N HIS A 168 3.88 -4.02 -15.66
CA HIS A 168 3.73 -5.42 -15.22
C HIS A 168 2.27 -5.80 -14.99
N LEU A 169 1.48 -4.91 -14.40
CA LEU A 169 0.06 -5.14 -14.17
C LEU A 169 -0.70 -5.31 -15.49
N ALA A 170 -0.47 -4.41 -16.45
CA ALA A 170 -1.06 -4.46 -17.79
C ALA A 170 -0.71 -5.78 -18.50
N TYR A 171 0.56 -6.17 -18.45
CA TYR A 171 1.02 -7.45 -19.01
C TYR A 171 0.29 -8.64 -18.40
N LEU A 172 0.23 -8.72 -17.07
CA LEU A 172 -0.41 -9.84 -16.36
C LEU A 172 -1.92 -9.91 -16.60
N MET A 173 -2.58 -8.77 -16.76
CA MET A 173 -4.01 -8.73 -17.07
C MET A 173 -4.28 -9.04 -18.55
N GLY A 174 -3.42 -8.60 -19.47
CA GLY A 174 -3.56 -8.84 -20.91
C GLY A 174 -3.33 -10.30 -21.32
N THR A 175 -2.41 -11.00 -20.67
CA THR A 175 -2.09 -12.41 -21.00
C THR A 175 -3.14 -13.43 -20.54
N ARG A 176 -4.18 -13.00 -19.80
CA ARG A 176 -5.23 -13.88 -19.27
C ARG A 176 -6.54 -13.88 -20.08
N SER A 177 -6.55 -13.22 -21.24
CA SER A 177 -7.73 -13.11 -22.10
C SER A 177 -7.89 -14.27 -23.08
N GLU A 178 -7.15 -15.40 -22.91
CA GLU A 178 -7.27 -16.62 -23.70
C GLU A 178 -7.84 -17.78 -22.89
#